data_9f3eb14b7a16fa2f72a889a415d7100e
#
_entry.id   9f3eb14b7a16fa2f72a889a415d7100e
#
_cell.length_a   1.000
_cell.length_b   1.000
_cell.length_c   1.000
_cell.angle_alpha   90.00
_cell.angle_beta   90.00
_cell.angle_gamma   90.00
#
_symmetry.space_group_name_H-M   'P 1'
#
loop_
_entity.id
_entity.type
_entity.pdbx_description
1 polymer ?
#
loop_
_entity_poly.entity_id
_entity_poly.type
_entity_poly.pdbx_seq_one_letter_code
_entity_poly.pdbx_strand_id
1 'polypeptide(L)'
;MIEMTNVSKKYIKHSALKDISLTLPIGKIIGVVGENGSGKSTLLRLISGLSLPTSGKVMVNGETANRRISSIVSYLSEFGSYYHIFTVREAMDFQASQYTDFNMAKAEEIMKFMKLEPDMKIKNLSKGNRGRLKIMLTLAREVPYILMDEPMSGLDPMVRESIIKGMISYIDLESQTLIMTSHEIAEIESLLDSFIAIKDGSLLRMADVEELHESEGLGIRDWMKKNYV
;
A
#
# COMPACT_ATOMS: atom_id res chain seq x y z
N MET A 1 -13.00 4.22 7.98
CA MET A 1 -12.09 3.87 9.09
C MET A 1 -11.74 2.38 9.00
N ILE A 2 -10.47 2.02 9.25
CA ILE A 2 -10.02 0.63 9.38
C ILE A 2 -9.77 0.36 10.87
N GLU A 3 -10.24 -0.76 11.38
CA GLU A 3 -10.13 -1.15 12.79
C GLU A 3 -9.58 -2.57 12.89
N MET A 4 -8.57 -2.77 13.69
CA MET A 4 -8.02 -4.06 14.03
C MET A 4 -8.09 -4.24 15.56
N THR A 5 -8.65 -5.35 16.02
CA THR A 5 -8.83 -5.63 17.44
C THR A 5 -8.24 -6.99 17.78
N ASN A 6 -7.16 -7.00 18.58
CA ASN A 6 -6.42 -8.17 19.06
C ASN A 6 -6.06 -9.17 17.95
N VAL A 7 -5.65 -8.63 16.79
CA VAL A 7 -5.40 -9.39 15.56
C VAL A 7 -4.09 -10.12 15.64
N SER A 8 -4.14 -11.45 15.49
CA SER A 8 -2.95 -12.28 15.29
C SER A 8 -3.06 -13.08 14.01
N LYS A 9 -1.91 -13.28 13.35
CA LYS A 9 -1.80 -14.12 12.16
C LYS A 9 -0.65 -15.10 12.29
N LYS A 10 -0.99 -16.38 12.24
CA LYS A 10 -0.01 -17.47 12.22
C LYS A 10 -0.05 -18.21 10.89
N TYR A 11 1.10 -18.47 10.33
CA TYR A 11 1.33 -19.45 9.27
C TYR A 11 1.98 -20.70 9.91
N ILE A 12 1.95 -21.83 9.27
CA ILE A 12 2.29 -23.16 9.83
C ILE A 12 3.46 -23.14 10.84
N LYS A 13 4.53 -22.39 10.55
CA LYS A 13 5.76 -22.37 11.39
C LYS A 13 6.13 -20.98 11.93
N HIS A 14 5.33 -19.94 11.59
CA HIS A 14 5.70 -18.55 11.88
C HIS A 14 4.49 -17.73 12.31
N SER A 15 4.67 -16.95 13.37
CA SER A 15 3.70 -15.94 13.80
C SER A 15 4.03 -14.61 13.12
N ALA A 16 3.27 -14.26 12.09
CA ALA A 16 3.52 -13.07 11.29
C ALA A 16 3.02 -11.79 11.94
N LEU A 17 1.90 -11.87 12.70
CA LEU A 17 1.40 -10.77 13.53
C LEU A 17 0.95 -11.30 14.87
N LYS A 18 1.14 -10.50 15.93
CA LYS A 18 0.91 -10.85 17.32
C LYS A 18 0.13 -9.73 18.00
N ASP A 19 -1.15 -9.96 18.27
CA ASP A 19 -2.01 -9.10 19.06
C ASP A 19 -2.03 -7.63 18.64
N ILE A 20 -2.18 -7.38 17.34
CA ILE A 20 -2.23 -6.04 16.78
C ILE A 20 -3.62 -5.42 17.03
N SER A 21 -3.64 -4.27 17.71
CA SER A 21 -4.83 -3.42 17.83
C SER A 21 -4.47 -2.01 17.36
N LEU A 22 -5.22 -1.51 16.36
CA LEU A 22 -5.03 -0.18 15.81
C LEU A 22 -6.29 0.30 15.10
N THR A 23 -6.38 1.62 14.93
CA THR A 23 -7.45 2.28 14.18
C THR A 23 -6.83 3.27 13.19
N LEU A 24 -7.18 3.16 11.90
CA LEU A 24 -6.67 4.04 10.85
C LEU A 24 -7.81 4.92 10.35
N PRO A 25 -7.66 6.25 10.43
CA PRO A 25 -8.65 7.19 9.94
C PRO A 25 -8.72 7.17 8.41
N ILE A 26 -9.73 7.82 7.85
CA ILE A 26 -9.80 8.17 6.42
C ILE A 26 -9.02 9.46 6.16
N GLY A 27 -8.56 9.67 4.92
CA GLY A 27 -7.95 10.93 4.52
C GLY A 27 -6.48 11.11 4.92
N LYS A 28 -5.74 10.00 5.11
CA LYS A 28 -4.34 10.03 5.54
C LYS A 28 -3.44 9.24 4.59
N ILE A 29 -2.19 9.66 4.51
CA ILE A 29 -1.10 8.88 3.92
C ILE A 29 -0.34 8.19 5.06
N ILE A 30 -0.41 6.87 5.14
CA ILE A 30 0.08 6.08 6.26
C ILE A 30 1.22 5.17 5.80
N GLY A 31 2.40 5.31 6.40
CA GLY A 31 3.54 4.44 6.17
C GLY A 31 3.54 3.24 7.12
N VAL A 32 3.67 2.02 6.60
CA VAL A 32 3.93 0.83 7.42
C VAL A 32 5.40 0.49 7.32
N VAL A 33 6.12 0.63 8.42
CA VAL A 33 7.58 0.53 8.48
C VAL A 33 8.01 -0.63 9.35
N GLY A 34 9.20 -1.16 9.06
CA GLY A 34 9.77 -2.29 9.79
C GLY A 34 10.71 -3.11 8.91
N GLU A 35 11.48 -4.00 9.53
CA GLU A 35 12.40 -4.87 8.84
C GLU A 35 11.69 -5.86 7.90
N ASN A 36 12.46 -6.50 7.02
CA ASN A 36 11.94 -7.57 6.19
C ASN A 36 11.47 -8.74 7.08
N GLY A 37 10.26 -9.24 6.80
CA GLY A 37 9.66 -10.30 7.62
C GLY A 37 8.95 -9.81 8.90
N SER A 38 8.95 -8.51 9.22
CA SER A 38 8.27 -7.98 10.42
C SER A 38 6.74 -8.11 10.42
N GLY A 39 6.12 -8.37 9.26
CA GLY A 39 4.66 -8.55 9.15
C GLY A 39 3.93 -7.49 8.31
N LYS A 40 4.62 -6.51 7.72
CA LYS A 40 4.01 -5.40 6.93
C LYS A 40 3.05 -5.90 5.84
N SER A 41 3.53 -6.75 4.93
CA SER A 41 2.70 -7.31 3.87
C SER A 41 1.54 -8.15 4.41
N THR A 42 1.73 -8.82 5.57
CA THR A 42 0.66 -9.57 6.23
C THR A 42 -0.42 -8.63 6.75
N LEU A 43 -0.05 -7.49 7.33
CA LEU A 43 -0.98 -6.45 7.76
C LEU A 43 -1.86 -5.99 6.58
N LEU A 44 -1.24 -5.61 5.46
CA LEU A 44 -1.99 -5.16 4.27
C LEU A 44 -2.89 -6.26 3.70
N ARG A 45 -2.44 -7.52 3.67
CA ARG A 45 -3.26 -8.66 3.22
C ARG A 45 -4.46 -8.94 4.12
N LEU A 46 -4.36 -8.68 5.41
CA LEU A 46 -5.49 -8.81 6.34
C LEU A 46 -6.50 -7.68 6.10
N ILE A 47 -6.04 -6.44 5.95
CA ILE A 47 -6.89 -5.29 5.65
C ILE A 47 -7.59 -5.47 4.31
N SER A 48 -6.88 -5.95 3.27
CA SER A 48 -7.47 -6.20 1.94
C SER A 48 -8.38 -7.43 1.87
N GLY A 49 -8.55 -8.18 2.96
CA GLY A 49 -9.36 -9.38 2.99
C GLY A 49 -8.80 -10.58 2.20
N LEU A 50 -7.56 -10.47 1.68
CA LEU A 50 -6.88 -11.57 0.98
C LEU A 50 -6.38 -12.64 1.94
N SER A 51 -6.26 -12.32 3.22
CA SER A 51 -5.94 -13.25 4.29
C SER A 51 -6.89 -13.03 5.46
N LEU A 52 -7.27 -14.10 6.15
CA LEU A 52 -8.07 -14.01 7.37
C LEU A 52 -7.14 -14.04 8.59
N PRO A 53 -7.45 -13.34 9.68
CA PRO A 53 -6.71 -13.44 10.93
C PRO A 53 -6.85 -14.84 11.55
N THR A 54 -5.88 -15.26 12.35
CA THR A 54 -5.98 -16.49 13.15
C THR A 54 -6.81 -16.25 14.40
N SER A 55 -6.71 -15.03 14.97
CA SER A 55 -7.54 -14.53 16.07
C SER A 55 -7.72 -13.02 15.94
N GLY A 56 -8.71 -12.48 16.65
CA GLY A 56 -9.07 -11.07 16.57
C GLY A 56 -9.96 -10.75 15.37
N LYS A 57 -10.18 -9.47 15.12
CA LYS A 57 -11.11 -8.99 14.10
C LYS A 57 -10.50 -7.83 13.32
N VAL A 58 -10.71 -7.84 12.01
CA VAL A 58 -10.36 -6.73 11.10
C VAL A 58 -11.64 -6.20 10.47
N MET A 59 -11.88 -4.92 10.64
CA MET A 59 -13.02 -4.20 10.06
C MET A 59 -12.52 -3.12 9.13
N VAL A 60 -13.16 -2.96 7.98
CA VAL A 60 -12.90 -1.89 7.03
C VAL A 60 -14.23 -1.23 6.70
N ASN A 61 -14.37 0.03 7.01
CA ASN A 61 -15.60 0.81 6.84
C ASN A 61 -16.84 0.16 7.47
N GLY A 62 -16.67 -0.46 8.66
CA GLY A 62 -17.74 -1.15 9.38
C GLY A 62 -18.03 -2.59 8.93
N GLU A 63 -17.38 -3.07 7.87
CA GLU A 63 -17.51 -4.42 7.36
C GLU A 63 -16.33 -5.32 7.77
N THR A 64 -16.59 -6.59 8.06
CA THR A 64 -15.50 -7.55 8.33
C THR A 64 -14.69 -7.78 7.08
N ALA A 65 -13.36 -7.60 7.19
CA ALA A 65 -12.44 -7.78 6.08
C ALA A 65 -12.48 -9.23 5.55
N ASN A 66 -12.93 -9.38 4.30
CA ASN A 66 -12.99 -10.63 3.56
C ASN A 66 -12.85 -10.31 2.07
N ARG A 67 -12.94 -11.30 1.18
CA ARG A 67 -12.73 -11.09 -0.26
C ARG A 67 -13.69 -10.07 -0.90
N ARG A 68 -14.86 -9.78 -0.32
CA ARG A 68 -15.83 -8.80 -0.83
C ARG A 68 -15.37 -7.37 -0.59
N ILE A 69 -14.43 -7.15 0.32
CA ILE A 69 -13.88 -5.83 0.62
C ILE A 69 -13.15 -5.19 -0.59
N SER A 70 -12.88 -5.96 -1.64
CA SER A 70 -12.32 -5.45 -2.91
C SER A 70 -13.18 -4.39 -3.59
N SER A 71 -14.44 -4.22 -3.19
CA SER A 71 -15.30 -3.11 -3.65
C SER A 71 -14.94 -1.76 -3.01
N ILE A 72 -14.20 -1.74 -1.92
CA ILE A 72 -13.80 -0.52 -1.19
C ILE A 72 -12.29 -0.46 -0.92
N VAL A 73 -11.54 -1.45 -1.36
CA VAL A 73 -10.08 -1.53 -1.19
C VAL A 73 -9.41 -1.85 -2.52
N SER A 74 -8.45 -1.05 -2.92
CA SER A 74 -7.50 -1.36 -3.99
C SER A 74 -6.19 -1.84 -3.37
N TYR A 75 -5.62 -2.94 -3.85
CA TYR A 75 -4.40 -3.52 -3.30
C TYR A 75 -3.36 -3.83 -4.36
N LEU A 76 -2.22 -3.16 -4.25
CA LEU A 76 -1.01 -3.47 -5.02
C LEU A 76 -0.16 -4.46 -4.22
N SER A 77 -0.01 -5.67 -4.74
CA SER A 77 0.88 -6.69 -4.17
C SER A 77 2.29 -6.57 -4.73
N GLU A 78 3.30 -6.74 -3.87
CA GLU A 78 4.70 -6.85 -4.30
C GLU A 78 4.87 -7.95 -5.37
N PHE A 79 4.31 -9.14 -5.14
CA PHE A 79 4.46 -10.34 -5.97
C PHE A 79 3.30 -10.59 -6.94
N GLY A 80 2.48 -9.59 -7.24
CA GLY A 80 1.40 -9.75 -8.21
C GLY A 80 1.91 -9.81 -9.65
N SER A 81 1.44 -10.79 -10.44
CA SER A 81 1.64 -10.83 -11.90
C SER A 81 0.35 -10.56 -12.62
N TYR A 82 0.39 -9.70 -13.62
CA TYR A 82 -0.70 -9.57 -14.60
C TYR A 82 -0.55 -10.62 -15.69
N TYR A 83 -1.62 -10.82 -16.46
CA TYR A 83 -1.58 -11.69 -17.63
C TYR A 83 -0.52 -11.21 -18.62
N HIS A 84 0.53 -11.99 -18.78
CA HIS A 84 1.69 -11.64 -19.63
C HIS A 84 1.35 -11.45 -21.10
N ILE A 85 0.22 -12.00 -21.56
CA ILE A 85 -0.27 -11.88 -22.92
C ILE A 85 -0.89 -10.51 -23.23
N PHE A 86 -1.34 -9.77 -22.20
CA PHE A 86 -2.00 -8.48 -22.36
C PHE A 86 -1.01 -7.38 -22.74
N THR A 87 -1.51 -6.40 -23.48
CA THR A 87 -0.92 -5.07 -23.57
C THR A 87 -1.31 -4.23 -22.35
N VAL A 88 -0.71 -3.03 -22.20
CA VAL A 88 -1.10 -2.08 -21.16
C VAL A 88 -2.58 -1.71 -21.28
N ARG A 89 -3.05 -1.42 -22.51
CA ARG A 89 -4.47 -1.14 -22.80
C ARG A 89 -5.38 -2.28 -22.39
N GLU A 90 -5.08 -3.50 -22.84
CA GLU A 90 -5.86 -4.67 -22.49
C GLU A 90 -5.92 -4.93 -20.98
N ALA A 91 -4.85 -4.59 -20.24
CA ALA A 91 -4.88 -4.68 -18.77
C ALA A 91 -5.81 -3.63 -18.15
N MET A 92 -5.86 -2.41 -18.70
CA MET A 92 -6.80 -1.36 -18.25
C MET A 92 -8.23 -1.80 -18.54
N ASP A 93 -8.52 -2.27 -19.75
CA ASP A 93 -9.85 -2.75 -20.16
C ASP A 93 -10.30 -3.93 -19.30
N PHE A 94 -9.40 -4.85 -19.00
CA PHE A 94 -9.67 -5.95 -18.07
C PHE A 94 -10.03 -5.45 -16.67
N GLN A 95 -9.27 -4.52 -16.11
CA GLN A 95 -9.59 -3.93 -14.80
C GLN A 95 -10.95 -3.23 -14.81
N ALA A 96 -11.25 -2.45 -15.84
CA ALA A 96 -12.54 -1.79 -15.99
C ALA A 96 -13.71 -2.81 -16.08
N SER A 97 -13.47 -3.98 -16.67
CA SER A 97 -14.49 -5.04 -16.71
C SER A 97 -14.71 -5.75 -15.37
N GLN A 98 -13.72 -5.73 -14.47
CA GLN A 98 -13.79 -6.39 -13.15
C GLN A 98 -14.29 -5.46 -12.05
N TYR A 99 -14.01 -4.16 -12.16
CA TYR A 99 -14.26 -3.16 -11.12
C TYR A 99 -15.04 -1.98 -11.67
N THR A 100 -16.26 -1.80 -11.19
CA THR A 100 -17.13 -0.68 -11.60
C THR A 100 -16.62 0.69 -11.17
N ASP A 101 -15.73 0.72 -10.18
CA ASP A 101 -15.04 1.91 -9.67
C ASP A 101 -13.72 2.21 -10.41
N PHE A 102 -13.36 1.45 -11.46
CA PHE A 102 -12.16 1.73 -12.26
C PHE A 102 -12.40 2.91 -13.20
N ASN A 103 -11.69 4.00 -12.97
CA ASN A 103 -11.78 5.22 -13.79
C ASN A 103 -10.78 5.15 -14.95
N MET A 104 -11.29 4.88 -16.16
CA MET A 104 -10.47 4.76 -17.37
C MET A 104 -9.76 6.07 -17.73
N ALA A 105 -10.42 7.22 -17.57
CA ALA A 105 -9.81 8.53 -17.86
C ALA A 105 -8.63 8.80 -16.92
N LYS A 106 -8.80 8.54 -15.63
CA LYS A 106 -7.73 8.63 -14.62
C LYS A 106 -6.59 7.67 -14.96
N ALA A 107 -6.90 6.43 -15.37
CA ALA A 107 -5.89 5.47 -15.79
C ALA A 107 -5.06 5.96 -16.98
N GLU A 108 -5.69 6.61 -17.98
CA GLU A 108 -5.00 7.18 -19.13
C GLU A 108 -4.09 8.36 -18.76
N GLU A 109 -4.50 9.21 -17.83
CA GLU A 109 -3.67 10.29 -17.31
C GLU A 109 -2.45 9.75 -16.58
N ILE A 110 -2.65 8.77 -15.67
CA ILE A 110 -1.56 8.14 -14.94
C ILE A 110 -0.64 7.36 -15.90
N MET A 111 -1.17 6.69 -16.92
CA MET A 111 -0.40 6.00 -17.95
C MET A 111 0.57 6.95 -18.65
N LYS A 112 0.11 8.13 -19.06
CA LYS A 112 0.95 9.19 -19.66
C LYS A 112 2.02 9.68 -18.69
N PHE A 113 1.62 9.98 -17.44
CA PHE A 113 2.56 10.38 -16.39
C PHE A 113 3.64 9.32 -16.14
N MET A 114 3.27 8.05 -16.10
CA MET A 114 4.17 6.91 -15.91
C MET A 114 5.00 6.57 -17.15
N LYS A 115 4.79 7.28 -18.27
CA LYS A 115 5.47 7.04 -19.57
C LYS A 115 5.31 5.60 -20.06
N LEU A 116 4.10 5.07 -19.94
CA LEU A 116 3.72 3.77 -20.47
C LEU A 116 2.98 3.95 -21.78
N GLU A 117 3.29 3.09 -22.76
CA GLU A 117 2.61 3.09 -24.05
C GLU A 117 1.50 2.02 -24.05
N PRO A 118 0.28 2.31 -24.60
CA PRO A 118 -0.87 1.42 -24.52
C PRO A 118 -0.64 0.06 -25.19
N ASP A 119 0.14 0.03 -26.29
CA ASP A 119 0.37 -1.17 -27.09
C ASP A 119 1.53 -2.05 -26.59
N MET A 120 2.26 -1.59 -25.56
CA MET A 120 3.33 -2.38 -24.94
C MET A 120 2.78 -3.66 -24.35
N LYS A 121 3.31 -4.81 -24.76
CA LYS A 121 3.00 -6.10 -24.15
C LYS A 121 3.62 -6.22 -22.77
N ILE A 122 2.85 -6.64 -21.78
CA ILE A 122 3.30 -6.74 -20.36
C ILE A 122 4.51 -7.66 -20.23
N LYS A 123 4.60 -8.73 -21.03
CA LYS A 123 5.77 -9.63 -21.04
C LYS A 123 7.09 -8.93 -21.39
N ASN A 124 7.02 -7.86 -22.19
CA ASN A 124 8.17 -7.12 -22.68
C ASN A 124 8.54 -5.92 -21.77
N LEU A 125 7.72 -5.61 -20.78
CA LEU A 125 7.99 -4.51 -19.85
C LEU A 125 9.20 -4.85 -18.96
N SER A 126 10.07 -3.85 -18.74
CA SER A 126 11.09 -3.92 -17.70
C SER A 126 10.47 -4.09 -16.31
N LYS A 127 11.27 -4.48 -15.32
CA LYS A 127 10.80 -4.56 -13.92
C LYS A 127 10.21 -3.23 -13.46
N GLY A 128 10.87 -2.11 -13.77
CA GLY A 128 10.39 -0.77 -13.43
C GLY A 128 9.06 -0.42 -14.12
N ASN A 129 8.92 -0.71 -15.42
CA ASN A 129 7.67 -0.42 -16.12
C ASN A 129 6.51 -1.32 -15.65
N ARG A 130 6.78 -2.56 -15.19
CA ARG A 130 5.76 -3.39 -14.52
C ARG A 130 5.34 -2.78 -13.19
N GLY A 131 6.26 -2.21 -12.42
CA GLY A 131 5.95 -1.46 -11.19
C GLY A 131 5.04 -0.27 -11.48
N ARG A 132 5.38 0.54 -12.48
CA ARG A 132 4.56 1.69 -12.94
C ARG A 132 3.16 1.27 -13.37
N LEU A 133 3.04 0.18 -14.14
CA LEU A 133 1.75 -0.38 -14.54
C LEU A 133 0.91 -0.78 -13.32
N LYS A 134 1.52 -1.46 -12.35
CA LYS A 134 0.82 -1.85 -11.11
C LYS A 134 0.30 -0.63 -10.36
N ILE A 135 1.13 0.39 -10.17
CA ILE A 135 0.74 1.64 -9.50
C ILE A 135 -0.42 2.29 -10.23
N MET A 136 -0.33 2.44 -11.56
CA MET A 136 -1.38 3.02 -12.39
C MET A 136 -2.72 2.30 -12.21
N LEU A 137 -2.73 0.97 -12.36
CA LEU A 137 -3.97 0.17 -12.25
C LEU A 137 -4.57 0.22 -10.84
N THR A 138 -3.73 0.38 -9.81
CA THR A 138 -4.18 0.49 -8.42
C THR A 138 -4.78 1.86 -8.13
N LEU A 139 -4.15 2.94 -8.59
CA LEU A 139 -4.59 4.33 -8.40
C LEU A 139 -5.82 4.71 -9.24
N ALA A 140 -6.03 4.02 -10.35
CA ALA A 140 -7.20 4.25 -11.20
C ALA A 140 -8.52 3.76 -10.57
N ARG A 141 -8.47 3.04 -9.45
CA ARG A 141 -9.63 2.65 -8.67
C ARG A 141 -10.10 3.80 -7.76
N GLU A 142 -11.39 4.14 -7.86
CA GLU A 142 -12.03 5.17 -7.02
C GLU A 142 -12.62 4.53 -5.75
N VAL A 143 -11.75 4.03 -4.89
CA VAL A 143 -12.10 3.35 -3.63
C VAL A 143 -11.57 4.12 -2.43
N PRO A 144 -12.21 4.01 -1.24
CA PRO A 144 -11.78 4.70 -0.03
C PRO A 144 -10.39 4.32 0.47
N TYR A 145 -9.92 3.09 0.19
CA TYR A 145 -8.65 2.61 0.71
C TYR A 145 -7.75 2.08 -0.39
N ILE A 146 -6.56 2.65 -0.50
CA ILE A 146 -5.52 2.25 -1.44
C ILE A 146 -4.36 1.66 -0.63
N LEU A 147 -4.08 0.39 -0.82
CA LEU A 147 -3.02 -0.33 -0.14
C LEU A 147 -1.90 -0.67 -1.13
N MET A 148 -0.65 -0.33 -0.80
CA MET A 148 0.49 -0.59 -1.67
C MET A 148 1.62 -1.29 -0.90
N ASP A 149 1.91 -2.52 -1.31
CA ASP A 149 2.98 -3.34 -0.73
C ASP A 149 4.26 -3.16 -1.54
N GLU A 150 5.24 -2.43 -0.96
CA GLU A 150 6.53 -2.08 -1.58
C GLU A 150 6.39 -1.49 -3.01
N PRO A 151 5.59 -0.43 -3.22
CA PRO A 151 5.26 0.05 -4.58
C PRO A 151 6.48 0.52 -5.36
N MET A 152 7.54 0.96 -4.70
CA MET A 152 8.76 1.47 -5.32
C MET A 152 9.79 0.37 -5.64
N SER A 153 9.51 -0.89 -5.25
CA SER A 153 10.42 -2.02 -5.51
C SER A 153 10.68 -2.19 -7.01
N GLY A 154 11.95 -2.12 -7.40
CA GLY A 154 12.40 -2.28 -8.78
C GLY A 154 12.27 -1.05 -9.67
N LEU A 155 11.88 0.10 -9.13
CA LEU A 155 12.02 1.39 -9.79
C LEU A 155 13.46 1.92 -9.63
N ASP A 156 13.91 2.67 -10.65
CA ASP A 156 15.18 3.36 -10.60
C ASP A 156 15.15 4.46 -9.51
N PRO A 157 16.15 4.53 -8.61
CA PRO A 157 16.23 5.54 -7.56
C PRO A 157 16.08 6.98 -8.06
N MET A 158 16.64 7.29 -9.24
CA MET A 158 16.59 8.62 -9.84
C MET A 158 15.17 9.10 -10.18
N VAL A 159 14.24 8.18 -10.39
CA VAL A 159 12.85 8.52 -10.76
C VAL A 159 11.84 8.25 -9.65
N ARG A 160 12.25 7.58 -8.56
CA ARG A 160 11.34 7.23 -7.46
C ARG A 160 10.66 8.45 -6.87
N GLU A 161 11.42 9.49 -6.50
CA GLU A 161 10.88 10.70 -5.89
C GLU A 161 9.82 11.37 -6.78
N SER A 162 10.09 11.47 -8.08
CA SER A 162 9.12 12.07 -9.02
C SER A 162 7.86 11.21 -9.17
N ILE A 163 8.01 9.88 -9.15
CA ILE A 163 6.88 8.96 -9.21
C ILE A 163 6.03 9.04 -7.93
N ILE A 164 6.67 9.09 -6.75
CA ILE A 164 5.97 9.20 -5.47
C ILE A 164 5.17 10.50 -5.42
N LYS A 165 5.82 11.65 -5.69
CA LYS A 165 5.14 12.95 -5.69
C LYS A 165 3.97 13.00 -6.68
N GLY A 166 4.18 12.51 -7.91
CA GLY A 166 3.12 12.48 -8.90
C GLY A 166 2.01 11.48 -8.55
N MET A 167 2.35 10.34 -7.95
CA MET A 167 1.36 9.35 -7.50
C MET A 167 0.37 9.95 -6.50
N ILE A 168 0.84 10.75 -5.55
CA ILE A 168 0.01 11.38 -4.52
C ILE A 168 -0.98 12.37 -5.14
N SER A 169 -0.61 13.07 -6.23
CA SER A 169 -1.52 14.00 -6.90
C SER A 169 -2.77 13.34 -7.51
N TYR A 170 -2.77 12.00 -7.63
CA TYR A 170 -3.93 11.22 -8.08
C TYR A 170 -4.76 10.63 -6.94
N ILE A 171 -4.47 11.01 -5.69
CA ILE A 171 -5.21 10.54 -4.52
C ILE A 171 -6.04 11.69 -3.97
N ASP A 172 -7.33 11.47 -3.81
CA ASP A 172 -8.24 12.40 -3.16
C ASP A 172 -8.23 12.18 -1.65
N LEU A 173 -7.40 12.92 -0.92
CA LEU A 173 -7.28 12.79 0.54
C LEU A 173 -8.52 13.24 1.32
N GLU A 174 -9.53 13.84 0.69
CA GLU A 174 -10.82 14.09 1.35
C GLU A 174 -11.62 12.79 1.51
N SER A 175 -11.46 11.85 0.58
CA SER A 175 -12.24 10.60 0.52
C SER A 175 -11.41 9.32 0.54
N GLN A 176 -10.11 9.39 0.30
CA GLN A 176 -9.22 8.24 0.15
C GLN A 176 -8.10 8.22 1.20
N THR A 177 -7.74 7.04 1.65
CA THR A 177 -6.57 6.79 2.51
C THR A 177 -5.58 5.92 1.74
N LEU A 178 -4.32 6.37 1.68
CA LEU A 178 -3.22 5.57 1.15
C LEU A 178 -2.46 4.93 2.31
N ILE A 179 -2.29 3.62 2.24
CA ILE A 179 -1.43 2.87 3.17
C ILE A 179 -0.36 2.17 2.35
N MET A 180 0.90 2.49 2.61
CA MET A 180 2.01 1.89 1.86
C MET A 180 3.07 1.29 2.77
N THR A 181 3.65 0.18 2.36
CA THR A 181 4.86 -0.34 2.99
C THR A 181 6.09 0.17 2.27
N SER A 182 7.16 0.41 3.01
CA SER A 182 8.49 0.63 2.45
C SER A 182 9.56 0.14 3.42
N HIS A 183 10.65 -0.38 2.87
CA HIS A 183 11.88 -0.61 3.61
C HIS A 183 12.85 0.58 3.50
N GLU A 184 12.61 1.50 2.56
CA GLU A 184 13.38 2.74 2.37
C GLU A 184 12.55 3.96 2.81
N ILE A 185 12.35 4.09 4.13
CA ILE A 185 11.47 5.11 4.71
C ILE A 185 11.86 6.54 4.32
N ALA A 186 13.16 6.80 4.16
CA ALA A 186 13.66 8.13 3.82
C ALA A 186 13.07 8.68 2.50
N GLU A 187 12.62 7.82 1.60
CA GLU A 187 12.03 8.23 0.33
C GLU A 187 10.59 8.72 0.43
N ILE A 188 9.86 8.23 1.44
CA ILE A 188 8.42 8.50 1.60
C ILE A 188 8.09 9.32 2.86
N GLU A 189 9.03 9.48 3.79
CA GLU A 189 8.81 10.09 5.10
C GLU A 189 8.14 11.48 5.01
N SER A 190 8.62 12.33 4.09
CA SER A 190 8.10 13.69 3.90
C SER A 190 6.66 13.76 3.37
N LEU A 191 6.08 12.62 3.01
CA LEU A 191 4.73 12.52 2.43
C LEU A 191 3.75 11.86 3.39
N LEU A 192 4.25 11.31 4.50
CA LEU A 192 3.44 10.58 5.46
C LEU A 192 2.81 11.52 6.47
N ASP A 193 1.51 11.37 6.70
CA ASP A 193 0.82 12.00 7.83
C ASP A 193 1.07 11.19 9.12
N SER A 194 1.12 9.86 9.02
CA SER A 194 1.34 8.97 10.16
C SER A 194 2.08 7.69 9.76
N PHE A 195 2.61 6.99 10.74
CA PHE A 195 3.29 5.73 10.51
C PHE A 195 2.90 4.64 11.52
N ILE A 196 3.05 3.40 11.08
CA ILE A 196 2.87 2.18 11.86
C ILE A 196 4.21 1.44 11.85
N ALA A 197 4.85 1.30 12.99
CA ALA A 197 6.11 0.57 13.14
C ALA A 197 5.83 -0.85 13.65
N ILE A 198 6.27 -1.86 12.89
CA ILE A 198 6.07 -3.28 13.23
C ILE A 198 7.43 -3.94 13.40
N LYS A 199 7.65 -4.55 14.59
CA LYS A 199 8.85 -5.36 14.90
C LYS A 199 8.43 -6.75 15.34
N ASP A 200 8.96 -7.79 14.73
CA ASP A 200 8.72 -9.21 15.06
C ASP A 200 7.23 -9.60 15.16
N GLY A 201 6.42 -9.00 14.29
CA GLY A 201 4.97 -9.20 14.24
C GLY A 201 4.17 -8.41 15.27
N SER A 202 4.79 -7.59 16.10
CA SER A 202 4.14 -6.76 17.11
C SER A 202 4.12 -5.29 16.70
N LEU A 203 3.05 -4.57 17.08
CA LEU A 203 2.98 -3.13 16.93
C LEU A 203 3.96 -2.48 17.91
N LEU A 204 4.99 -1.82 17.39
CA LEU A 204 5.96 -1.10 18.21
C LEU A 204 5.48 0.32 18.51
N ARG A 205 4.98 1.01 17.49
CA ARG A 205 4.43 2.36 17.58
C ARG A 205 3.47 2.65 16.44
N MET A 206 2.49 3.48 16.70
CA MET A 206 1.70 4.21 15.73
C MET A 206 1.64 5.67 16.19
N ALA A 207 2.00 6.61 15.33
CA ALA A 207 2.00 8.03 15.64
C ALA A 207 1.87 8.88 14.36
N ASP A 208 1.44 10.11 14.50
CA ASP A 208 1.56 11.12 13.46
C ASP A 208 3.03 11.56 13.33
N VAL A 209 3.46 11.85 12.11
CA VAL A 209 4.86 12.24 11.83
C VAL A 209 5.19 13.58 12.49
N GLU A 210 4.25 14.51 12.45
CA GLU A 210 4.39 15.82 13.09
C GLU A 210 4.54 15.69 14.61
N GLU A 211 3.71 14.83 15.25
CA GLU A 211 3.84 14.54 16.69
C GLU A 211 5.19 13.94 17.06
N LEU A 212 5.75 13.06 16.21
CA LEU A 212 7.08 12.50 16.41
C LEU A 212 8.17 13.58 16.35
N HIS A 213 8.08 14.48 15.37
CA HIS A 213 9.01 15.61 15.25
C HIS A 213 8.94 16.57 16.45
N GLU A 214 7.73 16.92 16.89
CA GLU A 214 7.52 17.84 18.02
C GLU A 214 7.97 17.25 19.35
N SER A 215 7.65 15.96 19.61
CA SER A 215 7.90 15.33 20.91
C SER A 215 9.33 14.81 21.09
N GLU A 216 9.96 14.34 20.03
CA GLU A 216 11.30 13.69 20.11
C GLU A 216 12.38 14.41 19.29
N GLY A 217 12.02 15.36 18.42
CA GLY A 217 12.95 16.02 17.51
C GLY A 217 13.54 15.07 16.45
N LEU A 218 12.88 13.93 16.20
CA LEU A 218 13.38 12.88 15.32
C LEU A 218 12.45 12.68 14.13
N GLY A 219 13.04 12.34 12.97
CA GLY A 219 12.29 11.74 11.87
C GLY A 219 12.08 10.23 12.08
N ILE A 220 11.18 9.63 11.30
CA ILE A 220 10.86 8.19 11.40
C ILE A 220 12.11 7.33 11.25
N ARG A 221 12.98 7.66 10.29
CA ARG A 221 14.23 6.92 10.04
C ARG A 221 15.14 6.89 11.26
N ASP A 222 15.34 8.04 11.93
CA ASP A 222 16.25 8.11 13.08
C ASP A 222 15.59 7.52 14.32
N TRP A 223 14.28 7.67 14.47
CA TRP A 223 13.50 6.97 15.48
C TRP A 223 13.61 5.45 15.32
N MET A 224 13.50 4.92 14.09
CA MET A 224 13.69 3.49 13.81
C MET A 224 15.08 3.01 14.19
N LYS A 225 16.14 3.72 13.81
CA LYS A 225 17.52 3.37 14.22
C LYS A 225 17.68 3.24 15.74
N LYS A 226 17.02 4.11 16.50
CA LYS A 226 17.06 4.11 17.97
C LYS A 226 16.29 2.95 18.60
N ASN A 227 15.17 2.51 17.98
CA ASN A 227 14.22 1.59 18.61
C ASN A 227 14.20 0.17 17.99
N TYR A 228 14.90 -0.03 16.85
CA TYR A 228 15.01 -1.35 16.22
C TYR A 228 16.30 -2.13 16.58
N VAL A 229 17.17 -1.53 17.39
CA VAL A 229 18.39 -2.18 17.91
C VAL A 229 18.05 -3.24 18.95
#